data_8cfb3cc07e102c0c802676812ffe6cf4
#
_entry.id   8cfb3cc07e102c0c802676812ffe6cf4
#
_cell.length_a   1.000
_cell.length_b   1.000
_cell.length_c   1.000
_cell.angle_alpha   90.00
_cell.angle_beta   90.00
_cell.angle_gamma   90.00
#
_symmetry.space_group_name_H-M   'P 1'
#
loop_
_entity.id
_entity.type
_entity.pdbx_description
1 polymer ?
#
loop_
_entity_poly.entity_id
_entity_poly.type
_entity_poly.pdbx_seq_one_letter_code
_entity_poly.pdbx_strand_id
1 'polypeptide(L)'
;MIVAGPPATMRIMLVDDHPIVRRGVTEILARAFPQATIQEVGTGTDAMGLARSQPWDIVILDLTLPDGSGVDVLKRIRETQARLPVLILSMHTADQFARRAIAAGASGYLTKDTADEELVAAVTRLMRGGKYFGPQVLEHVVAGLYPDRDERPHERLSDREYQVLRMIGSGKTVSEIADALVLSVKTVSTYRARVLEKMDMRTNAELTHYVVRHGLT
;
A
#
# COMPACT_ATOMS: atom_id res chain seq x y z
N MET A 1 -23.97 -19.31 -18.08
CA MET A 1 -23.57 -17.91 -17.87
C MET A 1 -22.18 -17.78 -18.46
N ILE A 2 -22.03 -17.12 -19.59
CA ILE A 2 -20.73 -16.97 -20.31
C ILE A 2 -19.93 -15.99 -19.48
N VAL A 3 -18.85 -16.44 -18.85
CA VAL A 3 -17.87 -15.59 -18.23
C VAL A 3 -17.14 -14.87 -19.37
N ALA A 4 -17.44 -13.59 -19.55
CA ALA A 4 -16.74 -12.77 -20.52
C ALA A 4 -15.24 -12.82 -20.21
N GLY A 5 -14.42 -13.17 -21.21
CA GLY A 5 -12.99 -13.04 -21.13
C GLY A 5 -12.57 -11.58 -20.86
N PRO A 6 -11.30 -11.32 -20.52
CA PRO A 6 -10.83 -9.94 -20.33
C PRO A 6 -11.17 -9.11 -21.58
N PRO A 7 -11.56 -7.82 -21.40
CA PRO A 7 -11.88 -6.94 -22.51
C PRO A 7 -10.72 -6.90 -23.52
N ALA A 8 -11.04 -6.72 -24.81
CA ALA A 8 -10.06 -6.76 -25.90
C ALA A 8 -8.86 -5.79 -25.73
N THR A 9 -9.01 -4.79 -24.88
CA THR A 9 -7.97 -3.83 -24.48
C THR A 9 -8.13 -3.52 -22.99
N MET A 10 -7.35 -4.21 -22.13
CA MET A 10 -7.35 -3.97 -20.69
C MET A 10 -6.58 -2.68 -20.36
N ARG A 11 -7.13 -1.83 -19.50
CA ARG A 11 -6.49 -0.58 -19.04
C ARG A 11 -6.06 -0.72 -17.59
N ILE A 12 -4.74 -0.67 -17.38
CA ILE A 12 -4.09 -0.81 -16.08
C ILE A 12 -3.54 0.55 -15.66
N MET A 13 -3.91 1.03 -14.47
CA MET A 13 -3.23 2.14 -13.82
C MET A 13 -2.24 1.59 -12.81
N LEU A 14 -0.96 1.95 -12.95
CA LEU A 14 0.12 1.59 -12.04
C LEU A 14 0.57 2.82 -11.25
N VAL A 15 0.39 2.78 -9.94
CA VAL A 15 0.67 3.88 -9.02
C VAL A 15 1.77 3.45 -8.05
N ASP A 16 2.98 3.96 -8.24
CA ASP A 16 4.15 3.67 -7.40
C ASP A 16 5.17 4.81 -7.59
N ASP A 17 5.81 5.31 -6.57
CA ASP A 17 6.79 6.40 -6.67
C ASP A 17 8.20 5.92 -7.05
N HIS A 18 8.45 4.60 -7.03
CA HIS A 18 9.75 4.01 -7.35
C HIS A 18 9.86 3.68 -8.85
N PRO A 19 10.66 4.40 -9.66
CA PRO A 19 10.74 4.17 -11.11
C PRO A 19 11.19 2.76 -11.51
N ILE A 20 12.09 2.15 -10.71
CA ILE A 20 12.60 0.79 -10.98
C ILE A 20 11.49 -0.24 -10.81
N VAL A 21 10.68 -0.10 -9.74
CA VAL A 21 9.53 -0.99 -9.49
C VAL A 21 8.50 -0.86 -10.61
N ARG A 22 8.14 0.39 -10.97
CA ARG A 22 7.20 0.62 -12.08
C ARG A 22 7.66 -0.06 -13.37
N ARG A 23 8.95 0.13 -13.74
CA ARG A 23 9.50 -0.51 -14.95
C ARG A 23 9.39 -2.04 -14.88
N GLY A 24 9.76 -2.67 -13.78
CA GLY A 24 9.67 -4.12 -13.60
C GLY A 24 8.24 -4.63 -13.69
N VAL A 25 7.32 -3.99 -12.96
CA VAL A 25 5.89 -4.34 -13.00
C VAL A 25 5.30 -4.16 -14.40
N THR A 26 5.62 -3.05 -15.08
CA THR A 26 5.17 -2.79 -16.45
C THR A 26 5.70 -3.86 -17.41
N GLU A 27 6.95 -4.29 -17.29
CA GLU A 27 7.52 -5.34 -18.15
C GLU A 27 6.83 -6.68 -17.96
N ILE A 28 6.57 -7.09 -16.71
CA ILE A 28 5.85 -8.33 -16.37
C ILE A 28 4.44 -8.30 -16.99
N LEU A 29 3.72 -7.18 -16.78
CA LEU A 29 2.35 -7.03 -17.25
C LEU A 29 2.26 -6.95 -18.78
N ALA A 30 3.17 -6.23 -19.45
CA ALA A 30 3.20 -6.13 -20.91
C ALA A 30 3.48 -7.47 -21.57
N ARG A 31 4.33 -8.30 -20.96
CA ARG A 31 4.59 -9.67 -21.44
C ARG A 31 3.38 -10.59 -21.27
N ALA A 32 2.68 -10.50 -20.14
CA ALA A 32 1.52 -11.35 -19.86
C ALA A 32 0.23 -10.88 -20.56
N PHE A 33 0.09 -9.56 -20.75
CA PHE A 33 -1.08 -8.93 -21.36
C PHE A 33 -0.67 -7.99 -22.49
N PRO A 34 -0.25 -8.51 -23.66
CA PRO A 34 0.35 -7.70 -24.74
C PRO A 34 -0.58 -6.63 -25.32
N GLN A 35 -1.89 -6.76 -25.13
CA GLN A 35 -2.89 -5.79 -25.60
C GLN A 35 -3.32 -4.81 -24.51
N ALA A 36 -2.77 -4.91 -23.29
CA ALA A 36 -3.10 -3.98 -22.22
C ALA A 36 -2.47 -2.60 -22.45
N THR A 37 -3.20 -1.57 -22.10
CA THR A 37 -2.65 -0.22 -21.97
C THR A 37 -2.29 0.02 -20.52
N ILE A 38 -1.02 0.24 -20.23
CA ILE A 38 -0.52 0.51 -18.88
C ILE A 38 -0.17 1.99 -18.79
N GLN A 39 -0.74 2.67 -17.82
CA GLN A 39 -0.40 4.06 -17.53
C GLN A 39 0.20 4.15 -16.12
N GLU A 40 1.40 4.72 -16.06
CA GLU A 40 2.17 4.86 -14.83
C GLU A 40 1.99 6.26 -14.23
N VAL A 41 1.88 6.32 -12.91
CA VAL A 41 1.91 7.57 -12.14
C VAL A 41 2.70 7.37 -10.85
N GLY A 42 3.34 8.44 -10.38
CA GLY A 42 4.18 8.40 -9.17
C GLY A 42 3.54 9.01 -7.93
N THR A 43 2.33 9.56 -8.02
CA THR A 43 1.67 10.26 -6.91
C THR A 43 0.20 9.86 -6.76
N GLY A 44 -0.32 9.97 -5.54
CA GLY A 44 -1.75 9.77 -5.27
C GLY A 44 -2.62 10.82 -5.94
N THR A 45 -2.13 12.05 -6.04
CA THR A 45 -2.83 13.16 -6.72
C THR A 45 -3.03 12.87 -8.19
N ASP A 46 -1.98 12.43 -8.90
CA ASP A 46 -2.08 12.06 -10.32
C ASP A 46 -2.99 10.84 -10.50
N ALA A 47 -2.87 9.84 -9.62
CA ALA A 47 -3.75 8.67 -9.65
C ALA A 47 -5.23 9.06 -9.55
N MET A 48 -5.57 9.99 -8.65
CA MET A 48 -6.95 10.48 -8.51
C MET A 48 -7.41 11.30 -9.70
N GLY A 49 -6.50 12.07 -10.33
CA GLY A 49 -6.77 12.77 -11.59
C GLY A 49 -7.14 11.80 -12.71
N LEU A 50 -6.34 10.77 -12.89
CA LEU A 50 -6.56 9.73 -13.90
C LEU A 50 -7.80 8.88 -13.63
N ALA A 51 -8.04 8.51 -12.36
CA ALA A 51 -9.22 7.74 -11.99
C ALA A 51 -10.54 8.45 -12.37
N ARG A 52 -10.55 9.78 -12.41
CA ARG A 52 -11.72 10.58 -12.79
C ARG A 52 -11.84 10.84 -14.28
N SER A 53 -10.70 10.91 -14.99
CA SER A 53 -10.66 11.37 -16.39
C SER A 53 -10.98 10.28 -17.40
N GLN A 54 -10.85 9.01 -17.03
CA GLN A 54 -11.01 7.89 -17.94
C GLN A 54 -11.34 6.57 -17.21
N PRO A 55 -11.98 5.60 -17.88
CA PRO A 55 -12.26 4.31 -17.28
C PRO A 55 -10.99 3.47 -17.14
N TRP A 56 -10.95 2.66 -16.08
CA TRP A 56 -9.90 1.70 -15.75
C TRP A 56 -10.51 0.32 -15.48
N ASP A 57 -9.78 -0.73 -15.83
CA ASP A 57 -10.19 -2.10 -15.54
C ASP A 57 -9.55 -2.59 -14.23
N ILE A 58 -8.37 -2.10 -13.90
CA ILE A 58 -7.66 -2.41 -12.66
C ILE A 58 -6.70 -1.29 -12.28
N VAL A 59 -6.51 -1.09 -10.98
CA VAL A 59 -5.46 -0.24 -10.40
C VAL A 59 -4.52 -1.10 -9.61
N ILE A 60 -3.21 -0.96 -9.84
CA ILE A 60 -2.13 -1.49 -9.01
C ILE A 60 -1.57 -0.31 -8.23
N LEU A 61 -1.60 -0.39 -6.91
CA LEU A 61 -1.39 0.75 -6.03
C LEU A 61 -0.38 0.44 -4.93
N ASP A 62 0.69 1.21 -4.88
CA ASP A 62 1.57 1.23 -3.71
C ASP A 62 0.90 1.96 -2.54
N LEU A 63 1.14 1.48 -1.34
CA LEU A 63 0.67 2.11 -0.10
C LEU A 63 1.51 3.31 0.31
N THR A 64 2.78 3.35 -0.10
CA THR A 64 3.71 4.43 0.25
C THR A 64 3.88 5.36 -0.94
N LEU A 65 3.24 6.53 -0.89
CA LEU A 65 3.33 7.55 -1.93
C LEU A 65 3.91 8.85 -1.37
N PRO A 66 4.61 9.67 -2.18
CA PRO A 66 5.27 10.88 -1.70
C PRO A 66 4.29 11.93 -1.17
N ASP A 67 3.08 11.99 -1.71
CA ASP A 67 2.06 12.98 -1.39
C ASP A 67 0.96 12.47 -0.43
N GLY A 68 1.05 11.21 0.04
CA GLY A 68 0.06 10.68 0.97
C GLY A 68 0.11 9.18 1.17
N SER A 69 -0.94 8.63 1.77
CA SER A 69 -1.12 7.19 1.95
C SER A 69 -1.88 6.59 0.77
N GLY A 70 -1.39 5.47 0.23
CA GLY A 70 -2.13 4.71 -0.78
C GLY A 70 -3.48 4.19 -0.26
N VAL A 71 -3.62 3.98 1.05
CA VAL A 71 -4.93 3.63 1.65
C VAL A 71 -5.95 4.75 1.47
N ASP A 72 -5.54 6.02 1.58
CA ASP A 72 -6.44 7.14 1.36
C ASP A 72 -6.82 7.28 -0.13
N VAL A 73 -5.89 7.01 -1.04
CA VAL A 73 -6.18 6.91 -2.48
C VAL A 73 -7.20 5.78 -2.73
N LEU A 74 -6.99 4.61 -2.14
CA LEU A 74 -7.92 3.48 -2.24
C LEU A 74 -9.33 3.85 -1.77
N LYS A 75 -9.48 4.48 -0.60
CA LYS A 75 -10.78 4.92 -0.08
C LYS A 75 -11.50 5.86 -1.06
N ARG A 76 -10.79 6.86 -1.58
CA ARG A 76 -11.34 7.79 -2.57
C ARG A 76 -11.72 7.11 -3.89
N ILE A 77 -10.95 6.12 -4.34
CA ILE A 77 -11.34 5.29 -5.50
C ILE A 77 -12.63 4.54 -5.18
N ARG A 78 -12.77 3.97 -3.99
CA ARG A 78 -13.98 3.26 -3.57
C ARG A 78 -15.23 4.14 -3.50
N GLU A 79 -15.08 5.39 -3.07
CA GLU A 79 -16.19 6.38 -3.04
C GLU A 79 -16.74 6.68 -4.44
N THR A 80 -15.87 6.71 -5.45
CA THR A 80 -16.23 7.10 -6.82
C THR A 80 -16.45 5.90 -7.76
N GLN A 81 -15.73 4.81 -7.54
CA GLN A 81 -15.69 3.61 -8.38
C GLN A 81 -15.69 2.34 -7.52
N ALA A 82 -16.79 2.05 -6.86
CA ALA A 82 -16.90 0.96 -5.88
C ALA A 82 -16.51 -0.43 -6.42
N ARG A 83 -16.63 -0.67 -7.73
CA ARG A 83 -16.38 -1.96 -8.38
C ARG A 83 -15.00 -2.06 -9.05
N LEU A 84 -14.25 -0.98 -9.19
CA LEU A 84 -12.93 -0.99 -9.83
C LEU A 84 -11.98 -1.87 -9.01
N PRO A 85 -11.41 -2.96 -9.54
CA PRO A 85 -10.43 -3.77 -8.82
C PRO A 85 -9.20 -2.95 -8.46
N VAL A 86 -8.79 -3.00 -7.19
CA VAL A 86 -7.53 -2.39 -6.72
C VAL A 86 -6.68 -3.47 -6.09
N LEU A 87 -5.51 -3.72 -6.71
CA LEU A 87 -4.46 -4.57 -6.21
C LEU A 87 -3.44 -3.72 -5.48
N ILE A 88 -3.22 -3.98 -4.22
CA ILE A 88 -2.15 -3.36 -3.46
C ILE A 88 -0.84 -4.08 -3.76
N LEU A 89 0.21 -3.30 -4.01
CA LEU A 89 1.58 -3.78 -4.18
C LEU A 89 2.48 -2.99 -3.22
N SER A 90 3.00 -3.63 -2.16
CA SER A 90 3.68 -2.94 -1.08
C SER A 90 4.98 -3.63 -0.67
N MET A 91 5.97 -2.85 -0.23
CA MET A 91 7.19 -3.37 0.42
C MET A 91 6.91 -3.96 1.81
N HIS A 92 5.74 -3.66 2.37
CA HIS A 92 5.41 -4.10 3.72
C HIS A 92 4.83 -5.50 3.70
N THR A 93 5.41 -6.38 4.53
CA THR A 93 4.83 -7.68 4.84
C THR A 93 3.44 -7.55 5.47
N ALA A 94 2.68 -8.61 5.38
CA ALA A 94 1.23 -8.70 5.50
C ALA A 94 0.53 -8.20 6.78
N ASP A 95 1.21 -7.60 7.74
CA ASP A 95 0.67 -7.35 9.08
C ASP A 95 -0.51 -6.36 9.12
N GLN A 96 -0.20 -5.09 9.35
CA GLN A 96 -1.21 -4.05 9.59
C GLN A 96 -1.71 -3.41 8.30
N PHE A 97 -0.80 -3.26 7.33
CA PHE A 97 -1.13 -2.60 6.08
C PHE A 97 -2.13 -3.42 5.27
N ALA A 98 -1.96 -4.75 5.25
CA ALA A 98 -2.88 -5.64 4.57
C ALA A 98 -4.28 -5.57 5.20
N ARG A 99 -4.40 -5.61 6.53
CA ARG A 99 -5.69 -5.49 7.23
C ARG A 99 -6.38 -4.16 6.90
N ARG A 100 -5.65 -3.04 6.94
CA ARG A 100 -6.18 -1.71 6.62
C ARG A 100 -6.60 -1.60 5.16
N ALA A 101 -5.78 -2.11 4.25
CA ALA A 101 -6.08 -2.11 2.81
C ALA A 101 -7.34 -2.96 2.52
N ILE A 102 -7.47 -4.14 3.14
CA ILE A 102 -8.64 -5.00 3.00
C ILE A 102 -9.88 -4.32 3.57
N ALA A 103 -9.79 -3.73 4.76
CA ALA A 103 -10.87 -2.97 5.38
C ALA A 103 -11.28 -1.75 4.55
N ALA A 104 -10.33 -1.10 3.86
CA ALA A 104 -10.57 -0.01 2.94
C ALA A 104 -11.11 -0.48 1.57
N GLY A 105 -11.25 -1.79 1.36
CA GLY A 105 -11.87 -2.36 0.17
C GLY A 105 -10.89 -2.79 -0.92
N ALA A 106 -9.62 -3.09 -0.62
CA ALA A 106 -8.70 -3.70 -1.58
C ALA A 106 -9.28 -5.00 -2.15
N SER A 107 -9.05 -5.23 -3.44
CA SER A 107 -9.45 -6.46 -4.12
C SER A 107 -8.36 -7.53 -4.03
N GLY A 108 -7.11 -7.11 -3.82
CA GLY A 108 -5.96 -7.98 -3.61
C GLY A 108 -4.82 -7.26 -2.93
N TYR A 109 -3.86 -8.05 -2.42
CA TYR A 109 -2.65 -7.58 -1.80
C TYR A 109 -1.48 -8.50 -2.13
N LEU A 110 -0.39 -7.91 -2.62
CA LEU A 110 0.89 -8.56 -2.86
C LEU A 110 2.00 -7.77 -2.19
N THR A 111 3.03 -8.46 -1.74
CA THR A 111 4.31 -7.82 -1.42
C THR A 111 5.11 -7.61 -2.70
N LYS A 112 5.95 -6.59 -2.74
CA LYS A 112 6.83 -6.34 -3.91
C LYS A 112 7.83 -7.49 -4.12
N ASP A 113 8.17 -8.22 -3.06
CA ASP A 113 9.07 -9.38 -3.12
C ASP A 113 8.46 -10.59 -3.85
N THR A 114 7.13 -10.75 -3.78
CA THR A 114 6.43 -11.88 -4.46
C THR A 114 5.82 -11.47 -5.81
N ALA A 115 5.98 -10.21 -6.20
CA ALA A 115 5.34 -9.68 -7.41
C ALA A 115 5.78 -10.43 -8.68
N ASP A 116 7.03 -10.81 -8.81
CA ASP A 116 7.56 -11.51 -10.00
C ASP A 116 6.79 -12.81 -10.27
N GLU A 117 6.41 -13.53 -9.24
CA GLU A 117 5.76 -14.84 -9.34
C GLU A 117 4.22 -14.73 -9.34
N GLU A 118 3.66 -13.80 -8.59
CA GLU A 118 2.23 -13.77 -8.27
C GLU A 118 1.42 -12.70 -9.01
N LEU A 119 2.06 -11.66 -9.55
CA LEU A 119 1.37 -10.49 -10.13
C LEU A 119 0.39 -10.86 -11.24
N VAL A 120 0.82 -11.71 -12.19
CA VAL A 120 -0.01 -12.12 -13.33
C VAL A 120 -1.23 -12.93 -12.88
N ALA A 121 -1.04 -13.82 -11.90
CA ALA A 121 -2.11 -14.62 -11.32
C ALA A 121 -3.11 -13.73 -10.56
N ALA A 122 -2.61 -12.77 -9.79
CA ALA A 122 -3.42 -11.81 -9.06
C ALA A 122 -4.27 -10.96 -10.01
N VAL A 123 -3.67 -10.32 -11.00
CA VAL A 123 -4.38 -9.50 -11.99
C VAL A 123 -5.44 -10.34 -12.72
N THR A 124 -5.08 -11.53 -13.19
CA THR A 124 -6.03 -12.43 -13.87
C THR A 124 -7.23 -12.78 -12.99
N ARG A 125 -7.01 -13.05 -11.70
CA ARG A 125 -8.07 -13.38 -10.76
C ARG A 125 -8.98 -12.18 -10.47
N LEU A 126 -8.39 -11.00 -10.31
CA LEU A 126 -9.14 -9.76 -10.07
C LEU A 126 -10.01 -9.40 -11.27
N MET A 127 -9.48 -9.53 -12.49
CA MET A 127 -10.23 -9.29 -13.74
C MET A 127 -11.44 -10.21 -13.93
N ARG A 128 -11.42 -11.38 -13.31
CA ARG A 128 -12.56 -12.32 -13.25
C ARG A 128 -13.53 -12.02 -12.10
N GLY A 129 -13.37 -10.91 -11.40
CA GLY A 129 -14.20 -10.52 -10.25
C GLY A 129 -13.87 -11.24 -8.95
N GLY A 130 -12.75 -11.98 -8.89
CA GLY A 130 -12.25 -12.62 -7.68
C GLY A 130 -11.47 -11.66 -6.78
N LYS A 131 -10.96 -12.19 -5.68
CA LYS A 131 -10.01 -11.50 -4.79
C LYS A 131 -8.70 -12.29 -4.74
N TYR A 132 -7.58 -11.60 -4.49
CA TYR A 132 -6.27 -12.22 -4.39
C TYR A 132 -5.52 -11.75 -3.15
N PHE A 133 -5.37 -12.64 -2.19
CA PHE A 133 -4.59 -12.42 -0.97
C PHE A 133 -3.69 -13.61 -0.75
N GLY A 134 -2.39 -13.39 -0.67
CA GLY A 134 -1.43 -14.47 -0.41
C GLY A 134 -1.67 -15.16 0.95
N PRO A 135 -1.14 -16.38 1.15
CA PRO A 135 -1.35 -17.14 2.39
C PRO A 135 -0.96 -16.34 3.65
N GLN A 136 0.17 -15.67 3.62
CA GLN A 136 0.66 -14.84 4.72
C GLN A 136 -0.32 -13.70 5.08
N VAL A 137 -0.91 -13.06 4.07
CA VAL A 137 -1.92 -12.02 4.26
C VAL A 137 -3.17 -12.59 4.93
N LEU A 138 -3.60 -13.77 4.49
CA LEU A 138 -4.79 -14.43 5.05
C LEU A 138 -4.57 -14.84 6.50
N GLU A 139 -3.40 -15.39 6.85
CA GLU A 139 -3.06 -15.73 8.24
C GLU A 139 -3.17 -14.51 9.16
N HIS A 140 -2.62 -13.36 8.76
CA HIS A 140 -2.69 -12.13 9.53
C HIS A 140 -4.11 -11.54 9.64
N VAL A 141 -4.89 -11.67 8.57
CA VAL A 141 -6.31 -11.25 8.60
C VAL A 141 -7.11 -12.12 9.54
N VAL A 142 -6.91 -13.45 9.51
CA VAL A 142 -7.58 -14.40 10.39
C VAL A 142 -7.13 -14.19 11.84
N ALA A 143 -5.84 -14.04 12.11
CA ALA A 143 -5.34 -13.70 13.44
C ALA A 143 -5.97 -12.40 13.99
N GLY A 144 -6.21 -11.43 13.14
CA GLY A 144 -6.88 -10.17 13.52
C GLY A 144 -8.39 -10.27 13.74
N LEU A 145 -9.05 -11.37 13.32
CA LEU A 145 -10.46 -11.65 13.67
C LEU A 145 -10.61 -12.16 15.11
N TYR A 146 -9.54 -12.66 15.69
CA TYR A 146 -9.42 -13.03 17.10
C TYR A 146 -8.45 -12.04 17.77
N PRO A 147 -8.89 -10.81 18.09
CA PRO A 147 -8.00 -9.86 18.73
C PRO A 147 -7.58 -10.46 20.08
N ASP A 148 -6.30 -10.85 20.16
CA ASP A 148 -5.66 -10.98 21.46
C ASP A 148 -5.86 -9.65 22.18
N ARG A 149 -6.16 -9.70 23.47
CA ARG A 149 -6.56 -8.56 24.30
C ARG A 149 -5.55 -7.40 24.38
N ASP A 150 -4.41 -7.52 23.72
CA ASP A 150 -3.35 -6.51 23.64
C ASP A 150 -3.13 -6.03 22.20
N GLU A 151 -4.01 -5.15 21.71
CA GLU A 151 -3.75 -4.39 20.49
C GLU A 151 -2.43 -3.60 20.67
N ARG A 152 -1.41 -3.99 19.91
CA ARG A 152 -0.08 -3.37 20.05
C ARG A 152 -0.14 -1.88 19.72
N PRO A 153 0.49 -0.99 20.52
CA PRO A 153 0.38 0.46 20.32
C PRO A 153 0.63 0.93 18.89
N HIS A 154 1.58 0.32 18.18
CA HIS A 154 1.90 0.69 16.82
C HIS A 154 0.79 0.36 15.81
N GLU A 155 -0.16 -0.49 16.16
CA GLU A 155 -1.33 -0.81 15.33
C GLU A 155 -2.33 0.35 15.20
N ARG A 156 -2.25 1.33 16.10
CA ARG A 156 -3.08 2.55 16.10
C ARG A 156 -2.52 3.65 15.20
N LEU A 157 -1.30 3.47 14.68
CA LEU A 157 -0.64 4.47 13.86
C LEU A 157 -1.23 4.48 12.44
N SER A 158 -1.37 5.65 11.84
CA SER A 158 -1.57 5.76 10.39
C SER A 158 -0.31 5.30 9.64
N ASP A 159 -0.43 5.02 8.35
CA ASP A 159 0.70 4.56 7.53
C ASP A 159 1.89 5.51 7.58
N ARG A 160 1.64 6.84 7.54
CA ARG A 160 2.68 7.86 7.66
C ARG A 160 3.29 7.93 9.05
N GLU A 161 2.50 7.80 10.08
CA GLU A 161 2.99 7.74 11.46
C GLU A 161 3.85 6.49 11.67
N TYR A 162 3.42 5.35 11.14
CA TYR A 162 4.17 4.11 11.21
C TYR A 162 5.49 4.18 10.42
N GLN A 163 5.47 4.77 9.22
CA GLN A 163 6.67 5.01 8.43
C GLN A 163 7.67 5.89 9.19
N VAL A 164 7.20 6.97 9.82
CA VAL A 164 8.03 7.85 10.66
C VAL A 164 8.56 7.08 11.88
N LEU A 165 7.74 6.25 12.55
CA LEU A 165 8.17 5.38 13.65
C LEU A 165 9.34 4.48 13.23
N ARG A 166 9.23 3.77 12.11
CA ARG A 166 10.29 2.88 11.60
C ARG A 166 11.57 3.64 11.31
N MET A 167 11.49 4.80 10.67
CA MET A 167 12.67 5.62 10.36
C MET A 167 13.34 6.18 11.62
N ILE A 168 12.58 6.54 12.66
CA ILE A 168 13.13 6.89 13.98
C ILE A 168 13.81 5.65 14.60
N GLY A 169 13.16 4.50 14.51
CA GLY A 169 13.69 3.22 15.00
C GLY A 169 15.00 2.81 14.34
N SER A 170 15.21 3.15 13.07
CA SER A 170 16.47 2.97 12.35
C SER A 170 17.51 4.07 12.61
N GLY A 171 17.25 4.98 13.56
CA GLY A 171 18.19 6.02 13.99
C GLY A 171 18.20 7.30 13.16
N LYS A 172 17.27 7.49 12.23
CA LYS A 172 17.19 8.72 11.42
C LYS A 172 16.70 9.89 12.24
N THR A 173 17.27 11.04 11.99
CA THR A 173 16.82 12.34 12.52
C THR A 173 15.56 12.82 11.80
N VAL A 174 14.83 13.75 12.41
CA VAL A 174 13.63 14.36 11.79
C VAL A 174 13.95 15.02 10.44
N SER A 175 15.13 15.62 10.30
CA SER A 175 15.59 16.23 9.04
C SER A 175 15.83 15.18 7.96
N GLU A 176 16.55 14.12 8.27
CA GLU A 176 16.80 13.01 7.34
C GLU A 176 15.51 12.30 6.93
N ILE A 177 14.53 12.21 7.85
CA ILE A 177 13.19 11.67 7.54
C ILE A 177 12.45 12.63 6.60
N ALA A 178 12.53 13.93 6.83
CA ALA A 178 11.89 14.94 5.99
C ALA A 178 12.43 14.89 4.56
N ASP A 179 13.75 14.81 4.41
CA ASP A 179 14.41 14.68 3.11
C ASP A 179 14.01 13.38 2.39
N ALA A 180 14.05 12.24 3.12
CA ALA A 180 13.72 10.94 2.56
C ALA A 180 12.25 10.79 2.15
N LEU A 181 11.32 11.47 2.83
CA LEU A 181 9.88 11.45 2.54
C LEU A 181 9.41 12.62 1.66
N VAL A 182 10.33 13.50 1.25
CA VAL A 182 10.02 14.74 0.50
C VAL A 182 8.96 15.58 1.24
N LEU A 183 9.13 15.72 2.55
CA LEU A 183 8.24 16.47 3.44
C LEU A 183 8.99 17.63 4.12
N SER A 184 8.24 18.58 4.69
CA SER A 184 8.84 19.58 5.56
C SER A 184 9.21 18.98 6.93
N VAL A 185 10.29 19.48 7.54
CA VAL A 185 10.69 19.14 8.92
C VAL A 185 9.53 19.34 9.91
N LYS A 186 8.72 20.39 9.70
CA LYS A 186 7.52 20.68 10.51
C LYS A 186 6.49 19.54 10.37
N THR A 187 6.27 19.04 9.17
CA THR A 187 5.32 17.94 8.90
C THR A 187 5.77 16.65 9.59
N VAL A 188 7.05 16.30 9.47
CA VAL A 188 7.61 15.11 10.13
C VAL A 188 7.56 15.26 11.65
N SER A 189 7.86 16.46 12.19
CA SER A 189 7.72 16.74 13.61
C SER A 189 6.30 16.55 14.12
N THR A 190 5.29 16.90 13.32
CA THR A 190 3.88 16.65 13.64
C THR A 190 3.56 15.16 13.67
N TYR A 191 4.03 14.40 12.69
CA TYR A 191 3.86 12.93 12.70
C TYR A 191 4.55 12.30 13.91
N ARG A 192 5.79 12.69 14.20
CA ARG A 192 6.52 12.22 15.38
C ARG A 192 5.75 12.49 16.68
N ALA A 193 5.20 13.69 16.85
CA ALA A 193 4.41 14.03 18.04
C ALA A 193 3.18 13.12 18.18
N ARG A 194 2.46 12.86 17.09
CA ARG A 194 1.31 11.95 17.07
C ARG A 194 1.71 10.49 17.33
N VAL A 195 2.87 10.06 16.84
CA VAL A 195 3.42 8.72 17.15
C VAL A 195 3.64 8.58 18.65
N LEU A 196 4.33 9.55 19.26
CA LEU A 196 4.60 9.54 20.69
C LEU A 196 3.30 9.51 21.52
N GLU A 197 2.32 10.33 21.15
CA GLU A 197 1.01 10.37 21.79
C GLU A 197 0.25 9.05 21.67
N LYS A 198 0.11 8.50 20.46
CA LYS A 198 -0.64 7.27 20.20
C LYS A 198 0.00 6.02 20.80
N MET A 199 1.33 6.03 20.94
CA MET A 199 2.08 4.93 21.54
C MET A 199 2.28 5.10 23.05
N ASP A 200 1.78 6.21 23.64
CA ASP A 200 1.98 6.56 25.05
C ASP A 200 3.47 6.57 25.43
N MET A 201 4.30 7.18 24.56
CA MET A 201 5.75 7.31 24.72
C MET A 201 6.17 8.78 24.71
N ARG A 202 7.32 9.11 25.36
CA ARG A 202 7.75 10.49 25.55
C ARG A 202 9.00 10.86 24.75
N THR A 203 9.81 9.88 24.37
CA THR A 203 11.12 10.10 23.77
C THR A 203 11.36 9.26 22.52
N ASN A 204 12.24 9.71 21.63
CA ASN A 204 12.68 8.88 20.49
C ASN A 204 13.40 7.61 20.96
N ALA A 205 14.09 7.65 22.10
CA ALA A 205 14.76 6.47 22.64
C ALA A 205 13.76 5.35 22.96
N GLU A 206 12.60 5.69 23.53
CA GLU A 206 11.53 4.73 23.77
C GLU A 206 10.95 4.17 22.47
N LEU A 207 10.76 5.01 21.44
CA LEU A 207 10.33 4.57 20.12
C LEU A 207 11.34 3.61 19.48
N THR A 208 12.63 3.97 19.52
CA THR A 208 13.70 3.13 18.98
C THR A 208 13.77 1.78 19.71
N HIS A 209 13.73 1.78 21.03
CA HIS A 209 13.72 0.56 21.82
C HIS A 209 12.49 -0.32 21.48
N TYR A 210 11.34 0.29 21.31
CA TYR A 210 10.11 -0.40 20.92
C TYR A 210 10.24 -1.05 19.54
N VAL A 211 10.71 -0.29 18.53
CA VAL A 211 10.91 -0.77 17.16
C VAL A 211 11.85 -1.98 17.11
N VAL A 212 13.00 -1.89 17.79
CA VAL A 212 13.97 -2.98 17.87
C VAL A 212 13.37 -4.21 18.57
N ARG A 213 12.72 -4.02 19.71
CA ARG A 213 12.11 -5.11 20.49
C ARG A 213 11.04 -5.87 19.73
N HIS A 214 10.29 -5.19 18.85
CA HIS A 214 9.18 -5.77 18.09
C HIS A 214 9.56 -6.12 16.63
N GLY A 215 10.85 -5.99 16.24
CA GLY A 215 11.32 -6.34 14.90
C GLY A 215 10.68 -5.51 13.79
N LEU A 216 10.41 -4.22 14.06
CA LEU A 216 9.74 -3.31 13.11
C LEU A 216 10.73 -2.51 12.23
N THR A 217 12.01 -2.88 12.21
CA THR A 217 13.06 -2.22 11.40
C THR A 217 12.95 -2.53 9.93
#